data_e2cd39e62cbe68537c6c10cc3af6285a
#
_entry.id   e2cd39e62cbe68537c6c10cc3af6285a
#
_cell.length_a   1.000
_cell.length_b   1.000
_cell.length_c   1.000
_cell.angle_alpha   90.00
_cell.angle_beta   90.00
_cell.angle_gamma   90.00
#
_symmetry.space_group_name_H-M   'P 1'
#
loop_
_entity.id
_entity.type
_entity.pdbx_description
1 polymer ?
#
loop_
_entity_poly.entity_id
_entity_poly.type
_entity_poly.pdbx_seq_one_letter_code
_entity_poly.pdbx_strand_id
1 'polypeptide(L)'
;MKSTDKIIDYLKKTYQPESIIVYGSFADGSANLNSDFDALIIAGKEKLHDSSFVDGVVLDVFIYPPDQFLSEYDPAEFAQVWDGKIILDKNGMGGWLKKNVLDYIEHIPLKTAKDVSQEIKWCEKMLLRTMRGDVEGYYRWHWLLCDSLETVSYTHLRAH
;
A
#
# COMPACT_ATOMS: atom_id res chain seq x y z
N MET A 1 14.33 21.49 -10.63
CA MET A 1 14.25 20.20 -9.90
C MET A 1 12.79 19.89 -9.70
N LYS A 2 12.33 18.71 -10.08
CA LYS A 2 10.94 18.30 -9.85
C LYS A 2 10.70 18.17 -8.34
N SER A 3 9.45 18.35 -7.88
CA SER A 3 9.11 18.21 -6.45
C SER A 3 9.55 16.85 -5.89
N THR A 4 9.39 15.78 -6.66
CA THR A 4 9.88 14.44 -6.33
C THR A 4 11.38 14.41 -5.98
N ASP A 5 12.23 15.12 -6.75
CA ASP A 5 13.68 15.11 -6.49
C ASP A 5 14.00 15.73 -5.13
N LYS A 6 13.30 16.82 -4.76
CA LYS A 6 13.49 17.50 -3.47
C LYS A 6 13.02 16.64 -2.30
N ILE A 7 11.91 15.91 -2.47
CA ILE A 7 11.42 14.96 -1.48
C ILE A 7 12.44 13.84 -1.29
N ILE A 8 12.93 13.24 -2.36
CA ILE A 8 13.94 12.18 -2.27
C ILE A 8 15.24 12.69 -1.61
N ASP A 9 15.67 13.90 -1.90
CA ASP A 9 16.83 14.52 -1.25
C ASP A 9 16.59 14.76 0.25
N TYR A 10 15.39 15.20 0.63
CA TYR A 10 14.99 15.32 2.03
C TYR A 10 15.07 13.98 2.75
N LEU A 11 14.46 12.94 2.18
CA LEU A 11 14.44 11.59 2.77
C LEU A 11 15.86 11.02 2.91
N LYS A 12 16.72 11.21 1.90
CA LYS A 12 18.12 10.77 1.96
C LYS A 12 18.91 11.47 3.06
N LYS A 13 18.71 12.79 3.23
CA LYS A 13 19.40 13.56 4.25
C LYS A 13 18.93 13.26 5.66
N THR A 14 17.62 13.10 5.84
CA THR A 14 16.98 12.89 7.15
C THR A 14 17.22 11.49 7.69
N TYR A 15 17.04 10.47 6.85
CA TYR A 15 17.02 9.07 7.31
C TYR A 15 18.27 8.28 6.91
N GLN A 16 19.10 8.79 5.99
CA GLN A 16 20.28 8.08 5.46
C GLN A 16 19.96 6.64 5.03
N PRO A 17 18.91 6.43 4.23
CA PRO A 17 18.31 5.12 3.99
C PRO A 17 19.25 4.15 3.27
N GLU A 18 19.03 2.87 3.53
CA GLU A 18 19.59 1.76 2.76
C GLU A 18 18.77 1.51 1.49
N SER A 19 17.44 1.59 1.60
CA SER A 19 16.52 1.45 0.49
C SER A 19 15.38 2.47 0.56
N ILE A 20 14.91 2.92 -0.62
CA ILE A 20 13.70 3.74 -0.81
C ILE A 20 12.87 3.10 -1.91
N ILE A 21 11.64 2.74 -1.59
CA ILE A 21 10.64 2.24 -2.53
C ILE A 21 9.48 3.24 -2.54
N VAL A 22 9.23 3.88 -3.67
CA VAL A 22 8.10 4.79 -3.89
C VAL A 22 6.97 4.01 -4.53
N TYR A 23 5.75 4.16 -4.02
CA TYR A 23 4.56 3.51 -4.57
C TYR A 23 3.41 4.51 -4.74
N GLY A 24 2.21 4.03 -5.13
CA GLY A 24 1.07 4.90 -5.36
C GLY A 24 1.26 5.90 -6.51
N SER A 25 0.55 7.00 -6.45
CA SER A 25 0.40 7.96 -7.57
C SER A 25 1.72 8.59 -8.04
N PHE A 26 2.70 8.77 -7.17
CA PHE A 26 4.03 9.26 -7.56
C PHE A 26 4.87 8.20 -8.26
N ALA A 27 4.58 6.93 -8.03
CA ALA A 27 5.27 5.84 -8.71
C ALA A 27 4.70 5.59 -10.10
N ASP A 28 3.39 5.58 -10.28
CA ASP A 28 2.73 5.32 -11.56
C ASP A 28 2.60 6.55 -12.47
N GLY A 29 2.77 7.76 -11.90
CA GLY A 29 2.71 9.03 -12.62
C GLY A 29 1.31 9.66 -12.66
N SER A 30 0.35 9.15 -11.90
CA SER A 30 -1.01 9.69 -11.77
C SER A 30 -1.14 10.80 -10.72
N ALA A 31 -0.04 11.16 -10.03
CA ALA A 31 -0.03 12.18 -8.99
C ALA A 31 -0.62 13.52 -9.45
N ASN A 32 -1.44 14.12 -8.61
CA ASN A 32 -2.06 15.43 -8.81
C ASN A 32 -1.77 16.35 -7.60
N LEU A 33 -2.35 17.57 -7.61
CA LEU A 33 -2.10 18.59 -6.59
C LEU A 33 -2.52 18.18 -5.15
N ASN A 34 -3.39 17.19 -5.01
CA ASN A 34 -3.88 16.70 -3.74
C ASN A 34 -3.27 15.33 -3.36
N SER A 35 -2.35 14.82 -4.17
CA SER A 35 -1.67 13.55 -3.90
C SER A 35 -0.62 13.73 -2.83
N ASP A 36 -0.59 12.82 -1.87
CA ASP A 36 0.51 12.58 -0.94
C ASP A 36 1.63 11.75 -1.59
N PHE A 37 2.80 11.81 -0.99
CA PHE A 37 3.96 11.06 -1.46
C PHE A 37 4.14 9.81 -0.63
N ASP A 38 3.80 8.67 -1.22
CA ASP A 38 3.85 7.36 -0.59
C ASP A 38 5.21 6.70 -0.79
N ALA A 39 5.85 6.28 0.30
CA ALA A 39 7.09 5.51 0.22
C ALA A 39 7.31 4.60 1.42
N LEU A 40 8.03 3.51 1.18
CA LEU A 40 8.64 2.69 2.20
C LEU A 40 10.15 2.89 2.19
N ILE A 41 10.71 3.17 3.36
CA ILE A 41 12.14 3.36 3.57
C ILE A 41 12.66 2.27 4.51
N ILE A 42 13.80 1.69 4.15
CA ILE A 42 14.55 0.82 5.06
C ILE A 42 15.70 1.63 5.63
N ALA A 43 15.62 1.96 6.91
CA ALA A 43 16.59 2.82 7.60
C ALA A 43 16.48 2.73 9.12
N GLY A 44 17.54 3.14 9.82
CA GLY A 44 17.50 3.37 11.27
C GLY A 44 17.36 2.11 12.09
N LYS A 45 16.81 2.26 13.31
CA LYS A 45 16.66 1.19 14.31
C LYS A 45 15.23 1.01 14.81
N GLU A 46 14.34 1.93 14.46
CA GLU A 46 12.96 1.96 14.94
C GLU A 46 12.00 2.20 13.78
N LYS A 47 10.77 1.66 13.92
CA LYS A 47 9.68 1.94 12.98
C LYS A 47 9.18 3.38 13.21
N LEU A 48 9.13 4.16 12.14
CA LEU A 48 8.67 5.54 12.16
C LEU A 48 7.65 5.77 11.02
N HIS A 49 6.87 6.84 11.15
CA HIS A 49 6.01 7.36 10.11
C HIS A 49 6.26 8.85 9.94
N ASP A 50 6.62 9.27 8.75
CA ASP A 50 6.86 10.67 8.40
C ASP A 50 5.68 11.20 7.58
N SER A 51 4.94 12.15 8.19
CA SER A 51 3.85 12.88 7.57
C SER A 51 4.19 14.36 7.37
N SER A 52 5.47 14.69 7.20
CA SER A 52 5.95 16.06 6.98
C SER A 52 5.42 16.65 5.69
N PHE A 53 5.43 17.98 5.63
CA PHE A 53 5.09 18.74 4.41
C PHE A 53 6.38 19.23 3.74
N VAL A 54 6.69 18.68 2.57
CA VAL A 54 7.94 18.97 1.84
C VAL A 54 7.64 19.42 0.42
N ASP A 55 8.12 20.61 0.06
CA ASP A 55 7.97 21.21 -1.27
C ASP A 55 6.52 21.22 -1.80
N GLY A 56 5.55 21.46 -0.93
CA GLY A 56 4.13 21.54 -1.29
C GLY A 56 3.39 20.19 -1.29
N VAL A 57 4.04 19.11 -0.84
CA VAL A 57 3.47 17.75 -0.82
C VAL A 57 3.50 17.20 0.61
N VAL A 58 2.41 16.58 1.04
CA VAL A 58 2.33 15.80 2.28
C VAL A 58 3.03 14.47 2.05
N LEU A 59 3.84 14.03 3.00
CA LEU A 59 4.47 12.71 2.97
C LEU A 59 3.58 11.68 3.67
N ASP A 60 3.50 10.48 3.13
CA ASP A 60 3.03 9.27 3.78
C ASP A 60 4.14 8.21 3.69
N VAL A 61 5.19 8.41 4.51
CA VAL A 61 6.42 7.63 4.40
C VAL A 61 6.61 6.77 5.64
N PHE A 62 6.62 5.47 5.42
CA PHE A 62 6.90 4.49 6.48
C PHE A 62 8.37 4.10 6.46
N ILE A 63 9.03 4.23 7.61
CA ILE A 63 10.42 3.89 7.82
C ILE A 63 10.47 2.62 8.69
N TYR A 64 11.16 1.60 8.22
CA TYR A 64 11.34 0.34 8.92
C TYR A 64 12.83 0.05 9.12
N PRO A 65 13.23 -0.46 10.31
CA PRO A 65 14.60 -0.89 10.53
C PRO A 65 14.90 -2.13 9.67
N PRO A 66 16.15 -2.31 9.21
CA PRO A 66 16.57 -3.52 8.48
C PRO A 66 16.25 -4.83 9.21
N ASP A 67 16.39 -4.84 10.53
CA ASP A 67 16.14 -6.02 11.38
C ASP A 67 14.68 -6.51 11.31
N GLN A 68 13.72 -5.63 10.96
CA GLN A 68 12.32 -6.01 10.72
C GLN A 68 12.20 -7.09 9.66
N PHE A 69 13.04 -7.05 8.64
CA PHE A 69 13.00 -7.95 7.48
C PHE A 69 13.96 -9.14 7.59
N LEU A 70 14.81 -9.16 8.61
CA LEU A 70 15.71 -10.28 8.90
C LEU A 70 15.08 -11.30 9.85
N SER A 71 13.99 -10.92 10.53
CA SER A 71 13.15 -11.80 11.33
C SER A 71 11.93 -12.28 10.56
N GLU A 72 11.09 -13.11 11.15
CA GLU A 72 9.81 -13.51 10.58
C GLU A 72 8.88 -12.27 10.51
N TYR A 73 8.33 -12.00 9.32
CA TYR A 73 7.37 -10.93 9.08
C TYR A 73 6.30 -11.40 8.08
N ASP A 74 5.13 -10.77 8.10
CA ASP A 74 4.07 -11.05 7.14
C ASP A 74 4.23 -10.20 5.87
N PRO A 75 4.51 -10.79 4.70
CA PRO A 75 4.62 -10.03 3.45
C PRO A 75 3.34 -9.28 3.07
N ALA A 76 2.17 -9.72 3.57
CA ALA A 76 0.89 -9.05 3.31
C ALA A 76 0.86 -7.62 3.85
N GLU A 77 1.57 -7.34 4.97
CA GLU A 77 1.66 -5.99 5.55
C GLU A 77 2.39 -4.99 4.63
N PHE A 78 3.11 -5.49 3.64
CA PHE A 78 3.92 -4.70 2.70
C PHE A 78 3.40 -4.80 1.27
N ALA A 79 2.16 -5.27 1.07
CA ALA A 79 1.59 -5.48 -0.25
C ALA A 79 1.66 -4.23 -1.17
N GLN A 80 1.60 -3.02 -0.59
CA GLN A 80 1.69 -1.75 -1.33
C GLN A 80 2.99 -1.55 -2.12
N VAL A 81 4.06 -2.30 -1.81
CA VAL A 81 5.33 -2.16 -2.56
C VAL A 81 5.41 -3.03 -3.81
N TRP A 82 4.38 -3.84 -4.09
CA TRP A 82 4.40 -4.81 -5.20
C TRP A 82 4.69 -4.17 -6.57
N ASP A 83 4.06 -3.02 -6.86
CA ASP A 83 4.25 -2.22 -8.08
C ASP A 83 5.19 -1.03 -7.87
N GLY A 84 5.67 -0.82 -6.64
CA GLY A 84 6.53 0.29 -6.26
C GLY A 84 7.83 0.35 -7.07
N LYS A 85 8.36 1.57 -7.22
CA LYS A 85 9.65 1.85 -7.87
C LYS A 85 10.76 1.97 -6.84
N ILE A 86 11.80 1.17 -7.00
CA ILE A 86 13.00 1.27 -6.17
C ILE A 86 13.82 2.47 -6.65
N ILE A 87 13.94 3.49 -5.79
CA ILE A 87 14.69 4.74 -6.07
C ILE A 87 16.12 4.66 -5.53
N LEU A 88 16.29 3.92 -4.45
CA LEU A 88 17.59 3.66 -3.83
C LEU A 88 17.59 2.24 -3.28
N ASP A 89 18.68 1.50 -3.49
CA ASP A 89 18.89 0.19 -2.88
C ASP A 89 20.38 -0.10 -2.79
N LYS A 90 20.98 0.17 -1.62
CA LYS A 90 22.42 0.07 -1.43
C LYS A 90 22.92 -1.36 -1.20
N ASN A 91 22.07 -2.18 -0.59
CA ASN A 91 22.43 -3.54 -0.17
C ASN A 91 21.49 -4.64 -0.72
N GLY A 92 20.57 -4.28 -1.62
CA GLY A 92 19.63 -5.21 -2.25
C GLY A 92 18.40 -5.57 -1.41
N MET A 93 18.25 -4.97 -0.21
CA MET A 93 17.15 -5.31 0.70
C MET A 93 15.79 -4.83 0.18
N GLY A 94 15.75 -3.68 -0.52
CA GLY A 94 14.53 -3.20 -1.18
C GLY A 94 14.06 -4.13 -2.28
N GLY A 95 14.98 -4.60 -3.11
CA GLY A 95 14.70 -5.59 -4.16
C GLY A 95 14.27 -6.94 -3.59
N TRP A 96 14.91 -7.38 -2.51
CA TRP A 96 14.56 -8.60 -1.81
C TRP A 96 13.15 -8.52 -1.21
N LEU A 97 12.80 -7.43 -0.50
CA LEU A 97 11.46 -7.21 0.06
C LEU A 97 10.40 -7.25 -1.05
N LYS A 98 10.60 -6.49 -2.12
CA LYS A 98 9.67 -6.46 -3.24
C LYS A 98 9.46 -7.84 -3.85
N LYS A 99 10.53 -8.63 -4.01
CA LYS A 99 10.45 -10.01 -4.51
C LYS A 99 9.61 -10.89 -3.58
N ASN A 100 9.82 -10.84 -2.27
CA ASN A 100 9.06 -11.63 -1.31
C ASN A 100 7.57 -11.27 -1.31
N VAL A 101 7.24 -9.97 -1.46
CA VAL A 101 5.85 -9.51 -1.59
C VAL A 101 5.23 -10.04 -2.89
N LEU A 102 5.95 -10.00 -4.01
CA LEU A 102 5.47 -10.56 -5.27
C LEU A 102 5.26 -12.07 -5.18
N ASP A 103 6.23 -12.80 -4.62
CA ASP A 103 6.13 -14.24 -4.40
C ASP A 103 4.91 -14.58 -3.51
N TYR A 104 4.66 -13.78 -2.46
CA TYR A 104 3.47 -13.93 -1.63
C TYR A 104 2.17 -13.73 -2.43
N ILE A 105 2.07 -12.63 -3.19
CA ILE A 105 0.88 -12.31 -4.00
C ILE A 105 0.60 -13.42 -5.02
N GLU A 106 1.63 -13.96 -5.67
CA GLU A 106 1.51 -15.05 -6.64
C GLU A 106 1.01 -16.35 -6.01
N HIS A 107 1.30 -16.57 -4.73
CA HIS A 107 0.91 -17.79 -3.99
C HIS A 107 -0.36 -17.63 -3.15
N ILE A 108 -1.02 -16.45 -3.13
CA ILE A 108 -2.33 -16.31 -2.49
C ILE A 108 -3.31 -17.32 -3.12
N PRO A 109 -3.98 -18.16 -2.32
CA PRO A 109 -4.94 -19.12 -2.83
C PRO A 109 -6.04 -18.47 -3.67
N LEU A 110 -6.35 -19.05 -4.82
CA LEU A 110 -7.46 -18.58 -5.63
C LEU A 110 -8.79 -18.87 -4.92
N LYS A 111 -9.64 -17.85 -4.81
CA LYS A 111 -11.02 -18.04 -4.38
C LYS A 111 -11.73 -18.95 -5.40
N THR A 112 -12.49 -19.92 -4.92
CA THR A 112 -13.29 -20.77 -5.82
C THR A 112 -14.47 -19.97 -6.40
N ALA A 113 -15.01 -20.41 -7.54
CA ALA A 113 -16.21 -19.80 -8.11
C ALA A 113 -17.38 -19.77 -7.11
N LYS A 114 -17.44 -20.76 -6.20
CA LYS A 114 -18.42 -20.82 -5.12
C LYS A 114 -18.19 -19.70 -4.10
N ASP A 115 -16.95 -19.48 -3.68
CA ASP A 115 -16.62 -18.42 -2.70
C ASP A 115 -16.94 -17.04 -3.28
N VAL A 116 -16.54 -16.77 -4.51
CA VAL A 116 -16.87 -15.53 -5.22
C VAL A 116 -18.37 -15.32 -5.34
N SER A 117 -19.13 -16.39 -5.71
CA SER A 117 -20.60 -16.30 -5.78
C SER A 117 -21.24 -16.02 -4.42
N GLN A 118 -20.69 -16.56 -3.34
CA GLN A 118 -21.18 -16.29 -1.97
C GLN A 118 -20.91 -14.84 -1.55
N GLU A 119 -19.73 -14.30 -1.85
CA GLU A 119 -19.38 -12.90 -1.57
C GLU A 119 -20.27 -11.92 -2.35
N ILE A 120 -20.50 -12.17 -3.64
CA ILE A 120 -21.42 -11.36 -4.46
C ILE A 120 -22.82 -11.34 -3.84
N LYS A 121 -23.38 -12.51 -3.49
CA LYS A 121 -24.70 -12.61 -2.86
C LYS A 121 -24.76 -11.89 -1.52
N TRP A 122 -23.67 -11.91 -0.76
CA TRP A 122 -23.56 -11.18 0.50
C TRP A 122 -23.56 -9.67 0.25
N CYS A 123 -22.75 -9.20 -0.71
CA CYS A 123 -22.70 -7.79 -1.11
C CYS A 123 -24.08 -7.30 -1.60
N GLU A 124 -24.77 -8.05 -2.45
CA GLU A 124 -26.11 -7.72 -2.92
C GLU A 124 -27.11 -7.61 -1.76
N LYS A 125 -27.10 -8.57 -0.83
CA LYS A 125 -27.94 -8.55 0.38
C LYS A 125 -27.63 -7.32 1.25
N MET A 126 -26.36 -6.98 1.43
CA MET A 126 -25.96 -5.82 2.23
C MET A 126 -26.33 -4.51 1.53
N LEU A 127 -26.16 -4.41 0.22
CA LEU A 127 -26.57 -3.25 -0.58
C LEU A 127 -28.07 -2.93 -0.39
N LEU A 128 -28.94 -3.92 -0.46
CA LEU A 128 -30.36 -3.74 -0.20
C LEU A 128 -30.65 -3.17 1.19
N ARG A 129 -29.84 -3.53 2.21
CA ARG A 129 -30.00 -3.03 3.57
C ARG A 129 -29.49 -1.59 3.75
N THR A 130 -28.63 -1.10 2.87
CA THR A 130 -28.15 0.30 2.92
C THR A 130 -29.21 1.27 2.45
N MET A 131 -30.21 0.82 1.66
CA MET A 131 -31.26 1.68 1.08
C MET A 131 -32.29 2.20 2.08
N ARG A 132 -32.12 1.96 3.38
CA ARG A 132 -33.01 2.42 4.44
C ARG A 132 -33.05 3.94 4.59
N GLY A 133 -31.94 4.63 4.23
CA GLY A 133 -31.84 6.08 4.34
C GLY A 133 -31.72 6.62 5.78
N ASP A 134 -31.43 5.76 6.74
CA ASP A 134 -31.19 6.08 8.15
C ASP A 134 -29.70 5.88 8.54
N VAL A 135 -29.36 6.24 9.79
CA VAL A 135 -27.99 6.11 10.32
C VAL A 135 -27.47 4.68 10.21
N GLU A 136 -28.33 3.68 10.45
CA GLU A 136 -27.96 2.26 10.31
C GLU A 136 -27.67 1.90 8.85
N GLY A 137 -28.43 2.44 7.90
CA GLY A 137 -28.20 2.27 6.47
C GLY A 137 -26.83 2.84 6.03
N TYR A 138 -26.50 4.06 6.47
CA TYR A 138 -25.19 4.66 6.21
C TYR A 138 -24.04 3.88 6.83
N TYR A 139 -24.17 3.40 8.07
CA TYR A 139 -23.18 2.55 8.72
C TYR A 139 -22.95 1.27 7.94
N ARG A 140 -24.02 0.59 7.49
CA ARG A 140 -23.94 -0.61 6.66
C ARG A 140 -23.31 -0.34 5.30
N TRP A 141 -23.54 0.85 4.73
CA TRP A 141 -22.92 1.28 3.47
C TRP A 141 -21.40 1.38 3.61
N HIS A 142 -20.94 1.99 4.70
CA HIS A 142 -19.52 2.08 4.99
C HIS A 142 -18.86 0.69 5.10
N TRP A 143 -19.47 -0.22 5.85
CA TRP A 143 -18.98 -1.59 5.96
C TRP A 143 -18.99 -2.33 4.63
N LEU A 144 -20.03 -2.19 3.83
CA LEU A 144 -20.10 -2.81 2.50
C LEU A 144 -18.95 -2.33 1.60
N LEU A 145 -18.61 -1.03 1.64
CA LEU A 145 -17.46 -0.50 0.90
C LEU A 145 -16.15 -1.13 1.39
N CYS A 146 -15.92 -1.18 2.69
CA CYS A 146 -14.71 -1.77 3.26
C CYS A 146 -14.56 -3.26 2.86
N ASP A 147 -15.61 -4.05 3.03
CA ASP A 147 -15.57 -5.49 2.74
C ASP A 147 -15.47 -5.78 1.23
N SER A 148 -16.11 -4.96 0.38
CA SER A 148 -16.02 -5.13 -1.08
C SER A 148 -14.63 -4.78 -1.62
N LEU A 149 -13.86 -3.91 -0.94
CA LEU A 149 -12.49 -3.58 -1.34
C LEU A 149 -11.57 -4.80 -1.32
N GLU A 150 -11.75 -5.71 -0.36
CA GLU A 150 -10.97 -6.96 -0.32
C GLU A 150 -11.19 -7.81 -1.57
N THR A 151 -12.46 -7.96 -1.99
CA THR A 151 -12.81 -8.71 -3.21
C THR A 151 -12.29 -8.02 -4.46
N VAL A 152 -12.40 -6.69 -4.54
CA VAL A 152 -11.90 -5.88 -5.67
C VAL A 152 -10.38 -5.95 -5.74
N SER A 153 -9.69 -5.75 -4.63
CA SER A 153 -8.22 -5.81 -4.57
C SER A 153 -7.71 -7.19 -4.99
N TYR A 154 -8.35 -8.25 -4.52
CA TYR A 154 -8.01 -9.61 -4.90
C TYR A 154 -8.13 -9.84 -6.41
N THR A 155 -9.23 -9.38 -7.02
CA THR A 155 -9.44 -9.52 -8.47
C THR A 155 -8.50 -8.64 -9.27
N HIS A 156 -8.19 -7.44 -8.79
CA HIS A 156 -7.31 -6.48 -9.47
C HIS A 156 -5.84 -6.90 -9.45
N LEU A 157 -5.34 -7.33 -8.29
CA LEU A 157 -3.97 -7.83 -8.14
C LEU A 157 -3.66 -9.05 -9.01
N ARG A 158 -4.70 -9.80 -9.44
CA ARG A 158 -4.55 -10.98 -10.28
C ARG A 158 -4.90 -10.79 -11.76
N ALA A 159 -5.41 -9.62 -12.14
CA ALA A 159 -5.74 -9.28 -13.53
C ALA A 159 -4.52 -8.83 -14.36
N HIS A 160 -3.36 -8.72 -13.73
CA HIS A 160 -2.07 -8.36 -14.32
C HIS A 160 -1.06 -9.48 -14.13
#